data_eef7a4b425d83324c7c415004219f7f8
#
_entry.id   eef7a4b425d83324c7c415004219f7f8
#
_cell.length_a   1.000
_cell.length_b   1.000
_cell.length_c   1.000
_cell.angle_alpha   90.00
_cell.angle_beta   90.00
_cell.angle_gamma   90.00
#
_symmetry.space_group_name_H-M   'P 1'
#
loop_
_entity.id
_entity.type
_entity.pdbx_description
1 polymer ?
#
loop_
_entity_poly.entity_id
_entity_poly.type
_entity_poly.pdbx_seq_one_letter_code
_entity_poly.pdbx_strand_id
1 'polypeptide(L)'
;MRLKSFTINGDGYKNLNGTFPFDKNNGYIALIGLNGSGKSNLLEAISIVFDGIVNKNGSGIPFDYEIEYELNGHIYTRKKGQAKKDGIICKKEELKYPSSVIACYSGEDLRLWRTTFEDYHMGYFNEAVKQEYSSPKFLYINKYCWEIALISLVCSNNAEVKAFLKKTLKIKSPMDVELEFAIDDTKKKAFRTHKALDWFDRITQDGIEHIN
;
A
#
# COMPACT_ATOMS: atom_id res chain seq x y z
N MET A 1 9.77 -4.55 -8.12
CA MET A 1 9.68 -5.90 -7.50
C MET A 1 8.85 -6.81 -8.38
N ARG A 2 9.23 -8.10 -8.50
CA ARG A 2 8.41 -9.14 -9.17
C ARG A 2 8.16 -10.27 -8.20
N LEU A 3 6.90 -10.60 -7.93
CA LEU A 3 6.52 -11.76 -7.14
C LEU A 3 6.72 -13.02 -7.98
N LYS A 4 7.40 -14.04 -7.45
CA LYS A 4 7.74 -15.29 -8.14
C LYS A 4 6.83 -16.43 -7.72
N SER A 5 6.64 -16.57 -6.41
CA SER A 5 5.72 -17.55 -5.85
C SER A 5 5.23 -17.10 -4.46
N PHE A 6 4.08 -17.63 -4.10
CA PHE A 6 3.53 -17.50 -2.77
C PHE A 6 2.97 -18.84 -2.33
N THR A 7 3.41 -19.31 -1.18
CA THR A 7 2.99 -20.61 -0.63
C THR A 7 2.33 -20.39 0.71
N ILE A 8 1.20 -21.04 0.94
CA ILE A 8 0.51 -21.14 2.21
C ILE A 8 0.56 -22.60 2.64
N ASN A 9 1.06 -22.87 3.83
CA ASN A 9 1.27 -24.21 4.36
C ASN A 9 0.45 -24.46 5.64
N GLY A 10 0.55 -25.68 6.16
CA GLY A 10 -0.12 -26.10 7.40
C GLY A 10 -1.64 -26.11 7.25
N ASP A 11 -2.32 -25.48 8.19
CA ASP A 11 -3.79 -25.39 8.22
C ASP A 11 -4.37 -24.48 7.14
N GLY A 12 -3.51 -23.85 6.32
CA GLY A 12 -3.93 -22.94 5.28
C GLY A 12 -4.34 -21.55 5.78
N TYR A 13 -4.93 -20.80 4.86
CA TYR A 13 -5.56 -19.51 5.17
C TYR A 13 -6.91 -19.41 4.45
N LYS A 14 -8.01 -19.44 5.20
CA LYS A 14 -9.37 -19.52 4.63
C LYS A 14 -9.46 -20.76 3.72
N ASN A 15 -9.81 -20.57 2.43
CA ASN A 15 -9.86 -21.65 1.43
C ASN A 15 -8.57 -21.84 0.64
N LEU A 16 -7.45 -21.25 1.09
CA LEU A 16 -6.17 -21.30 0.41
C LEU A 16 -5.21 -22.24 1.13
N ASN A 17 -4.62 -23.15 0.38
CA ASN A 17 -3.50 -24.00 0.79
C ASN A 17 -2.71 -24.41 -0.43
N GLY A 18 -1.38 -24.45 -0.32
CA GLY A 18 -0.50 -24.81 -1.42
C GLY A 18 0.27 -23.65 -2.02
N THR A 19 0.90 -23.92 -3.16
CA THR A 19 1.79 -22.98 -3.85
C THR A 19 1.11 -22.32 -5.03
N PHE A 20 1.20 -21.00 -5.09
CA PHE A 20 0.71 -20.14 -6.16
C PHE A 20 1.92 -19.59 -6.93
N PRO A 21 2.30 -20.22 -8.05
CA PRO A 21 3.38 -19.71 -8.88
C PRO A 21 2.90 -18.52 -9.71
N PHE A 22 3.78 -17.55 -9.94
CA PHE A 22 3.53 -16.41 -10.80
C PHE A 22 4.49 -16.40 -11.98
N ASP A 23 4.10 -15.76 -13.08
CA ASP A 23 4.94 -15.67 -14.28
C ASP A 23 6.26 -14.98 -13.96
N LYS A 24 7.35 -15.67 -14.28
CA LYS A 24 8.71 -15.21 -13.99
C LYS A 24 9.15 -14.03 -14.83
N ASN A 25 8.48 -13.76 -15.95
CA ASN A 25 8.92 -12.78 -16.94
C ASN A 25 8.15 -11.46 -16.89
N ASN A 26 6.95 -11.44 -16.29
CA ASN A 26 6.09 -10.28 -16.25
C ASN A 26 6.06 -9.60 -14.88
N GLY A 27 6.09 -8.27 -14.86
CA GLY A 27 5.84 -7.47 -13.66
C GLY A 27 4.35 -7.34 -13.32
N TYR A 28 3.46 -7.82 -14.21
CA TYR A 28 2.02 -7.79 -14.05
C TYR A 28 1.48 -9.20 -13.86
N ILE A 29 0.62 -9.37 -12.85
CA ILE A 29 -0.03 -10.65 -12.52
C ILE A 29 -1.54 -10.42 -12.53
N ALA A 30 -2.26 -11.21 -13.34
CA ALA A 30 -3.72 -11.21 -13.36
C ALA A 30 -4.25 -12.52 -12.72
N LEU A 31 -5.11 -12.38 -11.71
CA LEU A 31 -5.79 -13.50 -11.08
C LEU A 31 -7.16 -13.69 -11.72
N ILE A 32 -7.35 -14.80 -12.41
CA ILE A 32 -8.59 -15.16 -13.11
C ILE A 32 -9.19 -16.40 -12.45
N GLY A 33 -10.49 -16.43 -12.29
CA GLY A 33 -11.21 -17.58 -11.72
C GLY A 33 -12.65 -17.23 -11.36
N LEU A 34 -13.43 -18.24 -11.05
CA LEU A 34 -14.83 -18.11 -10.65
C LEU A 34 -14.98 -17.30 -9.34
N ASN A 35 -16.18 -16.79 -9.11
CA ASN A 35 -16.51 -16.18 -7.82
C ASN A 35 -16.37 -17.22 -6.70
N GLY A 36 -15.78 -16.83 -5.58
CA GLY A 36 -15.50 -17.75 -4.48
C GLY A 36 -14.22 -18.56 -4.61
N SER A 37 -13.48 -18.51 -5.74
CA SER A 37 -12.24 -19.29 -5.94
C SER A 37 -11.06 -18.84 -5.07
N GLY A 38 -11.20 -17.81 -4.24
CA GLY A 38 -10.15 -17.38 -3.32
C GLY A 38 -9.24 -16.24 -3.83
N LYS A 39 -9.50 -15.64 -4.99
CA LYS A 39 -8.67 -14.54 -5.54
C LYS A 39 -8.46 -13.41 -4.55
N SER A 40 -9.51 -12.91 -3.93
CA SER A 40 -9.43 -11.84 -2.92
C SER A 40 -8.74 -12.32 -1.64
N ASN A 41 -8.92 -13.58 -1.27
CA ASN A 41 -8.22 -14.16 -0.12
C ASN A 41 -6.72 -14.27 -0.37
N LEU A 42 -6.31 -14.56 -1.62
CA LEU A 42 -4.89 -14.59 -1.99
C LEU A 42 -4.25 -13.21 -1.92
N LEU A 43 -4.91 -12.17 -2.44
CA LEU A 43 -4.44 -10.79 -2.32
C LEU A 43 -4.35 -10.34 -0.87
N GLU A 44 -5.33 -10.69 -0.07
CA GLU A 44 -5.34 -10.42 1.38
C GLU A 44 -4.18 -11.13 2.09
N ALA A 45 -3.96 -12.42 1.81
CA ALA A 45 -2.87 -13.20 2.40
C ALA A 45 -1.49 -12.61 2.04
N ILE A 46 -1.28 -12.24 0.78
CA ILE A 46 -0.05 -11.56 0.34
C ILE A 46 0.12 -10.22 1.08
N SER A 47 -0.93 -9.45 1.23
CA SER A 47 -0.90 -8.16 1.94
C SER A 47 -0.56 -8.34 3.42
N ILE A 48 -1.15 -9.33 4.10
CA ILE A 48 -0.84 -9.68 5.50
C ILE A 48 0.63 -10.07 5.66
N VAL A 49 1.18 -10.86 4.72
CA VAL A 49 2.58 -11.26 4.78
C VAL A 49 3.49 -10.04 4.60
N PHE A 50 3.22 -9.16 3.64
CA PHE A 50 4.01 -7.95 3.46
C PHE A 50 3.91 -7.01 4.67
N ASP A 51 2.73 -6.79 5.24
CA ASP A 51 2.57 -6.03 6.47
C ASP A 51 3.37 -6.64 7.62
N GLY A 52 3.23 -7.96 7.84
CA GLY A 52 3.95 -8.66 8.88
C GLY A 52 5.46 -8.54 8.75
N ILE A 53 6.02 -8.72 7.55
CA ILE A 53 7.48 -8.70 7.35
C ILE A 53 8.07 -7.29 7.29
N VAL A 54 7.35 -6.30 6.80
CA VAL A 54 7.84 -4.91 6.63
C VAL A 54 7.63 -4.08 7.90
N ASN A 55 6.45 -4.18 8.50
CA ASN A 55 6.05 -3.31 9.60
C ASN A 55 6.15 -4.00 10.98
N LYS A 56 5.96 -5.31 11.05
CA LYS A 56 5.84 -6.07 12.32
C LYS A 56 7.00 -7.07 12.54
N ASN A 57 8.09 -6.91 11.81
CA ASN A 57 9.28 -7.77 11.90
C ASN A 57 8.99 -9.29 11.80
N GLY A 58 7.95 -9.64 11.02
CA GLY A 58 7.49 -11.00 10.79
C GLY A 58 6.50 -11.54 11.82
N SER A 59 6.00 -10.69 12.72
CA SER A 59 4.92 -11.03 13.63
C SER A 59 3.54 -10.76 13.01
N GLY A 60 2.48 -11.29 13.63
CA GLY A 60 1.11 -11.01 13.20
C GLY A 60 0.64 -11.71 11.92
N ILE A 61 1.41 -12.68 11.40
CA ILE A 61 1.01 -13.50 10.25
C ILE A 61 0.35 -14.77 10.80
N PRO A 62 -0.96 -14.98 10.59
CA PRO A 62 -1.73 -16.03 11.25
C PRO A 62 -1.63 -17.40 10.57
N PHE A 63 -0.78 -17.57 9.58
CA PHE A 63 -0.59 -18.82 8.84
C PHE A 63 0.89 -19.03 8.49
N ASP A 64 1.25 -20.27 8.17
CA ASP A 64 2.59 -20.59 7.68
C ASP A 64 2.67 -20.25 6.19
N TYR A 65 3.76 -19.56 5.83
CA TYR A 65 3.94 -19.04 4.47
C TYR A 65 5.38 -19.19 3.98
N GLU A 66 5.52 -19.18 2.67
CA GLU A 66 6.77 -18.89 1.96
C GLU A 66 6.47 -17.91 0.83
N ILE A 67 7.23 -16.82 0.74
CA ILE A 67 7.13 -15.85 -0.34
C ILE A 67 8.48 -15.72 -1.03
N GLU A 68 8.47 -15.79 -2.36
CA GLU A 68 9.64 -15.57 -3.20
C GLU A 68 9.38 -14.39 -4.14
N TYR A 69 10.30 -13.45 -4.17
CA TYR A 69 10.22 -12.28 -5.03
C TYR A 69 11.61 -11.84 -5.52
N GLU A 70 11.62 -11.17 -6.65
CA GLU A 70 12.81 -10.55 -7.22
C GLU A 70 12.75 -9.03 -7.01
N LEU A 71 13.84 -8.47 -6.53
CA LEU A 71 14.01 -7.03 -6.34
C LEU A 71 15.45 -6.64 -6.64
N ASN A 72 15.64 -5.66 -7.52
CA ASN A 72 16.95 -5.14 -7.92
C ASN A 72 17.93 -6.24 -8.40
N GLY A 73 17.43 -7.22 -9.16
CA GLY A 73 18.23 -8.30 -9.72
C GLY A 73 18.56 -9.44 -8.75
N HIS A 74 18.08 -9.39 -7.51
CA HIS A 74 18.26 -10.46 -6.50
C HIS A 74 16.94 -11.18 -6.22
N ILE A 75 17.04 -12.48 -5.92
CA ILE A 75 15.90 -13.29 -5.50
C ILE A 75 15.91 -13.40 -3.99
N TYR A 76 14.82 -13.01 -3.37
CA TYR A 76 14.60 -13.08 -1.94
C TYR A 76 13.53 -14.10 -1.63
N THR A 77 13.79 -14.98 -0.67
CA THR A 77 12.80 -15.92 -0.13
C THR A 77 12.62 -15.67 1.34
N ARG A 78 11.40 -15.57 1.80
CA ARG A 78 11.06 -15.38 3.19
C ARG A 78 9.99 -16.37 3.62
N LYS A 79 10.27 -17.10 4.69
CA LYS A 79 9.30 -17.92 5.43
C LYS A 79 9.44 -17.70 6.93
N LYS A 80 8.54 -18.25 7.73
CA LYS A 80 8.59 -18.14 9.18
C LYS A 80 9.96 -18.61 9.70
N GLY A 81 10.67 -17.70 10.37
CA GLY A 81 11.98 -18.00 10.97
C GLY A 81 13.18 -18.06 10.01
N GLN A 82 13.00 -18.03 8.68
CA GLN A 82 14.12 -18.16 7.73
C GLN A 82 14.06 -17.12 6.62
N ALA A 83 15.21 -16.61 6.23
CA ALA A 83 15.41 -15.71 5.10
C ALA A 83 16.51 -16.24 4.18
N LYS A 84 16.34 -16.05 2.87
CA LYS A 84 17.36 -16.37 1.87
C LYS A 84 17.48 -15.23 0.87
N LYS A 85 18.71 -15.00 0.42
CA LYS A 85 19.04 -14.14 -0.72
C LYS A 85 19.79 -14.97 -1.74
N ASP A 86 19.32 -15.01 -2.99
CA ASP A 86 19.88 -15.81 -4.09
C ASP A 86 20.11 -17.29 -3.70
N GLY A 87 19.15 -17.87 -2.96
CA GLY A 87 19.19 -19.24 -2.49
C GLY A 87 20.01 -19.48 -1.22
N ILE A 88 20.84 -18.52 -0.77
CA ILE A 88 21.70 -18.62 0.39
C ILE A 88 20.99 -18.08 1.63
N ILE A 89 21.04 -18.82 2.74
CA ILE A 89 20.49 -18.36 4.02
C ILE A 89 21.19 -17.08 4.45
N CYS A 90 20.42 -16.07 4.82
CA CYS A 90 20.92 -14.78 5.23
C CYS A 90 20.17 -14.27 6.48
N LYS A 91 20.67 -13.18 7.08
CA LYS A 91 19.95 -12.50 8.15
C LYS A 91 18.75 -11.76 7.61
N LYS A 92 17.74 -11.53 8.45
CA LYS A 92 16.51 -10.81 8.07
C LYS A 92 16.79 -9.38 7.59
N GLU A 93 17.79 -8.75 8.15
CA GLU A 93 18.23 -7.38 7.86
C GLU A 93 18.85 -7.24 6.46
N GLU A 94 19.28 -8.36 5.87
CA GLU A 94 19.83 -8.39 4.51
C GLU A 94 18.74 -8.48 3.43
N LEU A 95 17.51 -8.79 3.82
CA LEU A 95 16.38 -8.78 2.89
C LEU A 95 16.02 -7.34 2.52
N LYS A 96 15.82 -7.12 1.24
CA LYS A 96 15.25 -5.86 0.74
C LYS A 96 13.79 -6.05 0.41
N TYR A 97 12.99 -5.05 0.75
CA TYR A 97 11.56 -5.02 0.52
C TYR A 97 11.21 -3.88 -0.45
N PRO A 98 10.02 -3.91 -1.10
CA PRO A 98 9.56 -2.76 -1.86
C PRO A 98 9.47 -1.53 -0.94
N SER A 99 9.75 -0.37 -1.50
CA SER A 99 9.66 0.92 -0.76
C SER A 99 8.24 1.19 -0.28
N SER A 100 7.25 0.74 -1.04
CA SER A 100 5.84 0.87 -0.68
C SER A 100 5.01 -0.28 -1.23
N VAL A 101 3.91 -0.57 -0.55
CA VAL A 101 2.84 -1.48 -0.98
C VAL A 101 1.57 -0.67 -1.13
N ILE A 102 1.02 -0.64 -2.34
CA ILE A 102 -0.19 0.12 -2.65
C ILE A 102 -1.29 -0.87 -3.02
N ALA A 103 -2.41 -0.83 -2.30
CA ALA A 103 -3.60 -1.58 -2.63
C ALA A 103 -4.69 -0.62 -3.14
N CYS A 104 -5.21 -0.90 -4.34
CA CYS A 104 -6.36 -0.20 -4.89
C CYS A 104 -7.56 -1.15 -4.86
N TYR A 105 -8.63 -0.77 -4.19
CA TYR A 105 -9.84 -1.59 -4.09
C TYR A 105 -11.10 -0.75 -4.32
N SER A 106 -11.84 -1.10 -5.36
CA SER A 106 -13.06 -0.39 -5.76
C SER A 106 -14.34 -0.97 -5.16
N GLY A 107 -14.27 -2.12 -4.50
CA GLY A 107 -15.42 -2.77 -3.85
C GLY A 107 -15.83 -2.08 -2.55
N GLU A 108 -16.98 -2.50 -2.02
CA GLU A 108 -17.53 -1.96 -0.77
C GLU A 108 -17.04 -2.70 0.48
N ASP A 109 -16.48 -3.90 0.30
CA ASP A 109 -15.95 -4.72 1.39
C ASP A 109 -14.69 -4.08 1.99
N LEU A 110 -14.76 -3.71 3.26
CA LEU A 110 -13.65 -3.14 4.02
C LEU A 110 -12.72 -4.20 4.62
N ARG A 111 -12.87 -5.47 4.26
CA ARG A 111 -12.10 -6.56 4.86
C ARG A 111 -10.59 -6.37 4.71
N LEU A 112 -10.12 -6.11 3.49
CA LEU A 112 -8.69 -5.88 3.24
C LEU A 112 -8.15 -4.67 4.03
N TRP A 113 -8.93 -3.61 4.14
CA TRP A 113 -8.61 -2.47 4.98
C TRP A 113 -8.41 -2.88 6.43
N ARG A 114 -9.43 -3.49 7.04
CA ARG A 114 -9.44 -3.86 8.46
C ARG A 114 -8.37 -4.88 8.84
N THR A 115 -8.07 -5.82 7.94
CA THR A 115 -7.12 -6.90 8.25
C THR A 115 -5.66 -6.50 8.07
N THR A 116 -5.36 -5.48 7.27
CA THR A 116 -3.98 -5.20 6.87
C THR A 116 -3.60 -3.73 6.98
N PHE A 117 -4.45 -2.81 6.54
CA PHE A 117 -4.05 -1.41 6.36
C PHE A 117 -4.45 -0.50 7.51
N GLU A 118 -5.53 -0.80 8.22
CA GLU A 118 -6.09 0.08 9.25
C GLU A 118 -5.11 0.37 10.39
N ASP A 119 -4.54 -0.67 10.99
CA ASP A 119 -3.58 -0.54 12.09
C ASP A 119 -2.34 0.27 11.68
N TYR A 120 -1.83 0.01 10.47
CA TYR A 120 -0.70 0.74 9.94
C TYR A 120 -1.03 2.23 9.74
N HIS A 121 -2.18 2.54 9.14
CA HIS A 121 -2.60 3.92 8.89
C HIS A 121 -2.85 4.69 10.18
N MET A 122 -3.47 4.04 11.17
CA MET A 122 -3.68 4.68 12.48
C MET A 122 -2.34 4.98 13.19
N GLY A 123 -1.39 4.07 13.13
CA GLY A 123 -0.03 4.29 13.64
C GLY A 123 0.69 5.40 12.90
N TYR A 124 0.69 5.34 11.57
CA TYR A 124 1.30 6.37 10.72
C TYR A 124 0.72 7.77 10.97
N PHE A 125 -0.61 7.87 11.07
CA PHE A 125 -1.28 9.14 11.34
C PHE A 125 -0.87 9.75 12.68
N ASN A 126 -0.77 8.92 13.73
CA ASN A 126 -0.30 9.36 15.04
C ASN A 126 1.16 9.86 15.03
N GLU A 127 2.01 9.26 14.20
CA GLU A 127 3.39 9.72 14.02
C GLU A 127 3.46 11.01 13.20
N ALA A 128 2.69 11.11 12.13
CA ALA A 128 2.60 12.31 11.30
C ALA A 128 2.18 13.54 12.11
N VAL A 129 1.21 13.39 13.02
CA VAL A 129 0.76 14.47 13.92
C VAL A 129 1.88 14.92 14.86
N LYS A 130 2.85 14.06 15.18
CA LYS A 130 4.04 14.40 15.98
C LYS A 130 5.18 15.01 15.16
N GLN A 131 5.00 15.21 13.87
CA GLN A 131 5.99 15.74 12.91
C GLN A 131 7.17 14.79 12.59
N GLU A 132 7.06 13.54 12.95
CA GLU A 132 8.03 12.48 12.63
C GLU A 132 7.51 11.64 11.46
N TYR A 133 7.09 12.27 10.36
CA TYR A 133 6.53 11.52 9.24
C TYR A 133 7.55 11.27 8.12
N SER A 134 7.44 10.10 7.56
CA SER A 134 8.04 9.72 6.27
C SER A 134 6.93 9.29 5.31
N SER A 135 7.24 9.15 4.04
CA SER A 135 6.25 8.63 3.08
C SER A 135 5.68 7.29 3.55
N PRO A 136 4.36 7.08 3.47
CA PRO A 136 3.73 5.85 3.95
C PRO A 136 4.24 4.64 3.16
N LYS A 137 4.61 3.59 3.88
CA LYS A 137 5.04 2.32 3.27
C LYS A 137 3.87 1.47 2.78
N PHE A 138 2.70 1.65 3.38
CA PHE A 138 1.47 0.97 3.02
C PHE A 138 0.39 2.00 2.72
N LEU A 139 -0.16 1.97 1.52
CA LEU A 139 -1.21 2.88 1.08
C LEU A 139 -2.42 2.07 0.60
N TYR A 140 -3.59 2.37 1.15
CA TYR A 140 -4.85 1.79 0.71
C TYR A 140 -5.68 2.85 0.00
N ILE A 141 -5.95 2.63 -1.28
CA ILE A 141 -6.76 3.52 -2.12
C ILE A 141 -8.10 2.84 -2.40
N ASN A 142 -9.16 3.43 -1.93
CA ASN A 142 -10.53 2.99 -2.17
C ASN A 142 -11.32 4.04 -2.95
N LYS A 143 -12.61 3.77 -3.15
CA LYS A 143 -13.50 4.68 -3.89
C LYS A 143 -13.63 6.08 -3.27
N TYR A 144 -13.33 6.24 -1.99
CA TYR A 144 -13.39 7.55 -1.31
C TYR A 144 -12.11 8.38 -1.49
N CYS A 145 -11.03 7.77 -1.98
CA CYS A 145 -9.79 8.45 -2.30
C CYS A 145 -9.75 9.02 -3.73
N TRP A 146 -10.85 8.89 -4.48
CA TRP A 146 -10.92 9.27 -5.89
C TRP A 146 -10.55 10.73 -6.14
N GLU A 147 -11.08 11.66 -5.34
CA GLU A 147 -10.84 13.08 -5.50
C GLU A 147 -9.37 13.42 -5.26
N ILE A 148 -8.78 12.90 -4.19
CA ILE A 148 -7.36 13.07 -3.87
C ILE A 148 -6.47 12.46 -4.97
N ALA A 149 -6.83 11.29 -5.45
CA ALA A 149 -6.10 10.63 -6.54
C ALA A 149 -6.17 11.48 -7.83
N LEU A 150 -7.35 12.03 -8.16
CA LEU A 150 -7.53 12.88 -9.33
C LEU A 150 -6.68 14.16 -9.21
N ILE A 151 -6.69 14.83 -8.07
CA ILE A 151 -5.87 16.01 -7.82
C ILE A 151 -4.39 15.68 -8.02
N SER A 152 -3.92 14.58 -7.43
CA SER A 152 -2.53 14.13 -7.57
C SER A 152 -2.15 13.87 -9.04
N LEU A 153 -3.06 13.30 -9.83
CA LEU A 153 -2.86 13.10 -11.27
C LEU A 153 -2.82 14.41 -12.04
N VAL A 154 -3.73 15.33 -11.73
CA VAL A 154 -3.83 16.64 -12.41
C VAL A 154 -2.59 17.49 -12.12
N CYS A 155 -2.10 17.49 -10.90
CA CYS A 155 -0.88 18.20 -10.50
C CYS A 155 0.42 17.54 -11.00
N SER A 156 0.35 16.35 -11.61
CA SER A 156 1.51 15.63 -12.08
C SER A 156 2.11 16.27 -13.34
N ASN A 157 3.43 16.45 -13.33
CA ASN A 157 4.20 16.88 -14.52
C ASN A 157 4.61 15.73 -15.45
N ASN A 158 4.27 14.48 -15.11
CA ASN A 158 4.61 13.30 -15.91
C ASN A 158 3.82 13.28 -17.22
N ALA A 159 4.50 13.11 -18.35
CA ALA A 159 3.91 13.12 -19.69
C ALA A 159 2.91 11.96 -19.90
N GLU A 160 3.16 10.78 -19.31
CA GLU A 160 2.26 9.62 -19.41
C GLU A 160 0.96 9.87 -18.64
N VAL A 161 1.05 10.50 -17.47
CA VAL A 161 -0.10 10.90 -16.67
C VAL A 161 -0.94 11.93 -17.44
N LYS A 162 -0.31 12.94 -18.04
CA LYS A 162 -1.01 13.93 -18.88
C LYS A 162 -1.68 13.27 -20.08
N ALA A 163 -1.03 12.32 -20.72
CA ALA A 163 -1.64 11.54 -21.80
C ALA A 163 -2.83 10.71 -21.35
N PHE A 164 -2.75 10.06 -20.16
CA PHE A 164 -3.84 9.32 -19.55
C PHE A 164 -5.04 10.22 -19.23
N LEU A 165 -4.82 11.36 -18.58
CA LEU A 165 -5.86 12.35 -18.28
C LEU A 165 -6.60 12.76 -19.55
N LYS A 166 -5.86 13.11 -20.61
CA LYS A 166 -6.43 13.56 -21.88
C LYS A 166 -7.17 12.44 -22.64
N LYS A 167 -6.55 11.25 -22.76
CA LYS A 167 -7.11 10.16 -23.58
C LYS A 167 -8.21 9.40 -22.87
N THR A 168 -8.05 9.11 -21.58
CA THR A 168 -8.94 8.23 -20.82
C THR A 168 -10.00 9.01 -20.07
N LEU A 169 -9.60 10.01 -19.28
CA LEU A 169 -10.52 10.78 -18.48
C LEU A 169 -11.12 11.99 -19.24
N LYS A 170 -10.64 12.26 -20.47
CA LYS A 170 -11.10 13.38 -21.32
C LYS A 170 -10.89 14.76 -20.69
N ILE A 171 -10.00 14.87 -19.73
CA ILE A 171 -9.61 16.13 -19.11
C ILE A 171 -8.58 16.81 -20.03
N LYS A 172 -8.96 17.92 -20.65
CA LYS A 172 -8.10 18.58 -21.68
C LYS A 172 -7.08 19.51 -21.06
N SER A 173 -7.48 20.30 -20.07
CA SER A 173 -6.61 21.20 -19.32
C SER A 173 -7.30 21.55 -18.01
N PRO A 174 -6.79 21.20 -16.85
CA PRO A 174 -7.26 21.78 -15.60
C PRO A 174 -6.82 23.25 -15.57
N MET A 175 -7.74 24.16 -15.33
CA MET A 175 -7.41 25.57 -15.20
C MET A 175 -7.13 25.93 -13.74
N ASP A 176 -7.92 25.40 -12.84
CA ASP A 176 -7.80 25.65 -11.41
C ASP A 176 -8.18 24.41 -10.61
N VAL A 177 -7.60 24.24 -9.44
CA VAL A 177 -7.95 23.22 -8.44
C VAL A 177 -8.28 23.95 -7.15
N GLU A 178 -9.51 23.86 -6.70
CA GLU A 178 -9.97 24.40 -5.41
C GLU A 178 -10.12 23.25 -4.42
N LEU A 179 -9.49 23.38 -3.26
CA LEU A 179 -9.56 22.42 -2.17
C LEU A 179 -10.34 23.03 -1.02
N GLU A 180 -11.54 22.52 -0.76
CA GLU A 180 -12.33 22.91 0.39
C GLU A 180 -12.18 21.89 1.51
N PHE A 181 -11.72 22.31 2.68
CA PHE A 181 -11.57 21.48 3.86
C PHE A 181 -12.69 21.79 4.85
N ALA A 182 -13.61 20.86 5.03
CA ALA A 182 -14.63 20.93 6.08
C ALA A 182 -14.18 20.14 7.31
N ILE A 183 -14.04 20.82 8.45
CA ILE A 183 -13.75 20.20 9.74
C ILE A 183 -15.06 20.03 10.49
N ASP A 184 -15.43 18.78 10.80
CA ASP A 184 -16.59 18.45 11.62
C ASP A 184 -16.49 19.14 12.99
N ASP A 185 -17.56 19.85 13.37
CA ASP A 185 -17.62 20.62 14.63
C ASP A 185 -17.38 19.75 15.87
N THR A 186 -17.71 18.46 15.82
CA THR A 186 -17.43 17.52 16.90
C THR A 186 -15.93 17.25 17.07
N LYS A 187 -15.14 17.41 16.01
CA LYS A 187 -13.68 17.23 15.99
C LYS A 187 -12.91 18.53 16.20
N LYS A 188 -13.55 19.70 16.11
CA LYS A 188 -12.91 21.01 16.37
C LYS A 188 -12.25 21.12 17.74
N LYS A 189 -12.74 20.38 18.75
CA LYS A 189 -12.10 20.33 20.07
C LYS A 189 -10.73 19.66 20.07
N ALA A 190 -10.52 18.67 19.20
CA ALA A 190 -9.24 17.98 19.06
C ALA A 190 -8.18 18.83 18.32
N PHE A 191 -8.61 19.73 17.42
CA PHE A 191 -7.75 20.63 16.67
C PHE A 191 -7.41 21.94 17.40
N ARG A 192 -7.92 22.17 18.61
CA ARG A 192 -7.63 23.37 19.42
C ARG A 192 -6.26 23.36 20.11
N THR A 193 -5.46 22.34 19.95
CA THR A 193 -4.08 22.36 20.42
C THR A 193 -3.22 23.12 19.41
N HIS A 194 -2.38 24.05 19.86
CA HIS A 194 -1.42 24.79 19.01
C HIS A 194 -0.65 23.87 18.05
N LYS A 195 -0.31 22.67 18.48
CA LYS A 195 0.40 21.68 17.66
C LYS A 195 -0.36 21.18 16.42
N ALA A 196 -1.68 21.11 16.49
CA ALA A 196 -2.49 20.66 15.35
C ALA A 196 -2.67 21.78 14.30
N LEU A 197 -2.75 23.03 14.74
CA LEU A 197 -2.77 24.21 13.87
C LEU A 197 -1.40 24.38 13.18
N ASP A 198 -0.30 24.28 13.92
CA ASP A 198 1.05 24.32 13.36
C ASP A 198 1.30 23.22 12.32
N TRP A 199 0.73 22.02 12.51
CA TRP A 199 0.81 20.93 11.57
C TRP A 199 0.01 21.21 10.30
N PHE A 200 -1.20 21.75 10.43
CA PHE A 200 -2.04 22.13 9.29
C PHE A 200 -1.41 23.26 8.48
N ASP A 201 -0.87 24.27 9.14
CA ASP A 201 -0.17 25.39 8.49
C ASP A 201 1.08 24.92 7.73
N ARG A 202 1.81 23.93 8.24
CA ARG A 202 2.97 23.36 7.54
C ARG A 202 2.60 22.54 6.33
N ILE A 203 1.58 21.67 6.42
CA ILE A 203 1.12 20.89 5.26
C ILE A 203 0.66 21.82 4.15
N THR A 204 -0.02 22.91 4.48
CA THR A 204 -0.46 23.89 3.48
C THR A 204 0.70 24.69 2.91
N GLN A 205 1.72 25.03 3.68
CA GLN A 205 2.93 25.71 3.21
C GLN A 205 3.80 24.78 2.35
N ASP A 206 4.12 23.59 2.83
CA ASP A 206 4.90 22.59 2.06
C ASP A 206 4.16 22.18 0.79
N GLY A 207 2.84 22.06 0.82
CA GLY A 207 2.02 21.77 -0.36
C GLY A 207 2.07 22.86 -1.41
N ILE A 208 2.12 24.11 -1.03
CA ILE A 208 2.22 25.27 -1.94
C ILE A 208 3.63 25.37 -2.55
N GLU A 209 4.69 25.10 -1.78
CA GLU A 209 6.07 25.14 -2.26
C GLU A 209 6.39 24.02 -3.26
N HIS A 210 5.71 22.88 -3.17
CA HIS A 210 5.90 21.75 -4.10
C HIS A 210 5.01 21.80 -5.36
N ILE A 211 4.05 22.71 -5.45
CA ILE A 211 3.15 22.88 -6.61
C ILE A 211 3.67 23.98 -7.57
N ASN A 212 4.58 24.83 -7.15
CA ASN A 212 5.30 25.80 -7.98
C ASN A 212 6.57 25.19 -8.58
#